data_a1771725f6c23f64c2f2ea8c6fec1628
#
_entry.id   a1771725f6c23f64c2f2ea8c6fec1628
#
_cell.length_a   1.000
_cell.length_b   1.000
_cell.length_c   1.000
_cell.angle_alpha   90.00
_cell.angle_beta   90.00
_cell.angle_gamma   90.00
#
_symmetry.space_group_name_H-M   'P 1'
#
loop_
_entity.id
_entity.type
_entity.pdbx_description
1 polymer ?
#
loop_
_entity_poly.entity_id
_entity_poly.type
_entity_poly.pdbx_seq_one_letter_code
_entity_poly.pdbx_strand_id
1 'polypeptide(L)'
;AAACYLPVDHPEIEEFIEMRRPTGGDPNRKALNLHHGVLLSDAFMRAVENDEQWALKSPADGTIQQTISARNLWIRLLTARIETGEPYIIYIDTVNRLIPQHHKLANLTVKTSNLCSEITLPTGIDKDGRDRTAVCCLSSLNLEKYDEWKDDPNMIGDVMRFLDNVLSDFINKAPDQFKDAKYSAERERSVGLGVMGFHSYLQKNRIPLESV
;
A
#
# COMPACT_ATOMS: atom_id res chain seq x y z
N ALA A 1 -7.99 -4.82 12.18
CA ALA A 1 -8.33 -4.13 10.94
C ALA A 1 -7.68 -4.85 9.76
N ALA A 2 -8.31 -4.80 8.59
CA ALA A 2 -7.81 -5.43 7.37
C ALA A 2 -8.09 -4.52 6.16
N ALA A 3 -7.26 -4.65 5.12
CA ALA A 3 -7.49 -4.05 3.82
C ALA A 3 -7.42 -5.10 2.73
N CYS A 4 -8.26 -4.97 1.71
CA CYS A 4 -8.23 -5.77 0.49
C CYS A 4 -7.91 -4.90 -0.70
N TYR A 5 -7.12 -5.42 -1.63
CA TYR A 5 -6.75 -4.74 -2.86
C TYR A 5 -7.18 -5.57 -4.07
N LEU A 6 -7.78 -4.92 -5.05
CA LEU A 6 -8.28 -5.58 -6.25
C LEU A 6 -7.76 -4.89 -7.51
N PRO A 7 -7.29 -5.65 -8.52
CA PRO A 7 -6.94 -5.07 -9.81
C PRO A 7 -8.17 -4.47 -10.52
N VAL A 8 -7.96 -3.38 -11.25
CA VAL A 8 -9.02 -2.63 -11.93
C VAL A 8 -9.69 -3.40 -13.08
N ASP A 9 -9.09 -4.50 -13.53
CA ASP A 9 -9.63 -5.39 -14.55
C ASP A 9 -10.36 -6.62 -13.98
N HIS A 10 -10.58 -6.69 -12.65
CA HIS A 10 -11.32 -7.77 -12.03
C HIS A 10 -12.82 -7.70 -12.37
N PRO A 11 -13.51 -8.83 -12.63
CA PRO A 11 -14.93 -8.83 -12.97
C PRO A 11 -15.87 -8.18 -11.96
N GLU A 12 -15.52 -8.25 -10.68
CA GLU A 12 -16.32 -7.67 -9.58
C GLU A 12 -15.90 -6.25 -9.17
N ILE A 13 -15.10 -5.56 -10.00
CA ILE A 13 -14.52 -4.26 -9.63
C ILE A 13 -15.58 -3.20 -9.31
N GLU A 14 -16.70 -3.19 -10.02
CA GLU A 14 -17.74 -2.20 -9.81
C GLU A 14 -18.40 -2.34 -8.44
N GLU A 15 -18.67 -3.56 -8.01
CA GLU A 15 -19.24 -3.86 -6.68
C GLU A 15 -18.19 -3.61 -5.58
N PHE A 16 -16.94 -3.98 -5.83
CA PHE A 16 -15.82 -3.75 -4.90
C PHE A 16 -15.64 -2.25 -4.60
N ILE A 17 -15.73 -1.38 -5.61
CA ILE A 17 -15.64 0.07 -5.43
C ILE A 17 -16.72 0.59 -4.47
N GLU A 18 -17.92 0.01 -4.52
CA GLU A 18 -19.08 0.48 -3.77
C GLU A 18 -19.34 -0.25 -2.45
N MET A 19 -18.54 -1.26 -2.11
CA MET A 19 -18.81 -2.11 -0.96
C MET A 19 -18.84 -1.36 0.38
N ARG A 20 -18.23 -0.17 0.47
CA ARG A 20 -18.24 0.67 1.69
C ARG A 20 -19.28 1.77 1.68
N ARG A 21 -20.06 1.94 0.63
CA ARG A 21 -21.19 2.84 0.66
C ARG A 21 -22.24 2.34 1.66
N PRO A 22 -22.63 3.13 2.68
CA PRO A 22 -23.55 2.67 3.72
C PRO A 22 -24.98 2.53 3.23
N THR A 23 -25.32 3.20 2.13
CA THR A 23 -26.69 3.26 1.57
C THR A 23 -26.72 2.70 0.14
N GLY A 24 -27.89 2.20 -0.25
CA GLY A 24 -28.13 1.65 -1.60
C GLY A 24 -27.49 0.29 -1.83
N GLY A 25 -27.93 -0.39 -2.88
CA GLY A 25 -27.43 -1.70 -3.28
C GLY A 25 -27.83 -2.87 -2.37
N ASP A 26 -27.29 -4.05 -2.65
CA ASP A 26 -27.54 -5.27 -1.88
C ASP A 26 -26.74 -5.23 -0.55
N PRO A 27 -27.41 -5.31 0.62
CA PRO A 27 -26.73 -5.35 1.92
C PRO A 27 -25.72 -6.50 2.07
N ASN A 28 -25.95 -7.62 1.40
CA ASN A 28 -25.06 -8.80 1.46
C ASN A 28 -23.73 -8.58 0.74
N ARG A 29 -23.63 -7.53 -0.08
CA ARG A 29 -22.42 -7.13 -0.80
C ARG A 29 -21.70 -5.95 -0.15
N LYS A 30 -22.10 -5.57 1.06
CA LYS A 30 -21.46 -4.49 1.82
C LYS A 30 -20.41 -5.05 2.78
N ALA A 31 -19.30 -4.33 2.89
CA ALA A 31 -18.20 -4.66 3.80
C ALA A 31 -17.70 -3.40 4.52
N LEU A 32 -18.57 -2.82 5.34
CA LEU A 32 -18.34 -1.51 5.96
C LEU A 32 -17.14 -1.45 6.91
N ASN A 33 -16.69 -2.60 7.42
CA ASN A 33 -15.56 -2.71 8.34
C ASN A 33 -14.25 -3.13 7.66
N LEU A 34 -14.27 -3.33 6.33
CA LEU A 34 -13.10 -3.69 5.54
C LEU A 34 -12.62 -2.47 4.75
N HIS A 35 -11.35 -2.10 4.91
CA HIS A 35 -10.73 -1.10 4.04
C HIS A 35 -10.41 -1.72 2.69
N HIS A 36 -10.41 -0.94 1.63
CA HIS A 36 -10.17 -1.45 0.30
C HIS A 36 -9.41 -0.46 -0.60
N GLY A 37 -8.70 -1.01 -1.58
CA GLY A 37 -7.95 -0.24 -2.56
C GLY A 37 -8.02 -0.87 -3.95
N VAL A 38 -7.93 -0.04 -4.97
CA VAL A 38 -7.92 -0.45 -6.38
C VAL A 38 -6.52 -0.29 -6.94
N LEU A 39 -6.02 -1.35 -7.57
CA LEU A 39 -4.73 -1.35 -8.26
C LEU A 39 -4.96 -0.92 -9.71
N LEU A 40 -4.49 0.27 -10.06
CA LEU A 40 -4.61 0.84 -11.39
C LEU A 40 -3.37 0.53 -12.22
N SER A 41 -3.57 0.03 -13.44
CA SER A 41 -2.50 -0.14 -14.42
C SER A 41 -2.33 1.11 -15.29
N ASP A 42 -1.13 1.29 -15.83
CA ASP A 42 -0.87 2.33 -16.84
C ASP A 42 -1.76 2.16 -18.09
N ALA A 43 -2.08 0.91 -18.44
CA ALA A 43 -2.99 0.59 -19.55
C ALA A 43 -4.42 1.09 -19.28
N PHE A 44 -4.92 0.90 -18.05
CA PHE A 44 -6.25 1.43 -17.68
C PHE A 44 -6.27 2.97 -17.76
N MET A 45 -5.25 3.64 -17.24
CA MET A 45 -5.20 5.10 -17.28
C MET A 45 -5.15 5.65 -18.70
N ARG A 46 -4.45 4.98 -19.62
CA ARG A 46 -4.49 5.32 -21.05
C ARG A 46 -5.88 5.11 -21.66
N ALA A 47 -6.55 4.01 -21.31
CA ALA A 47 -7.91 3.76 -21.77
C ALA A 47 -8.91 4.83 -21.25
N VAL A 48 -8.72 5.33 -20.02
CA VAL A 48 -9.50 6.44 -19.47
C VAL A 48 -9.25 7.74 -20.27
N GLU A 49 -7.99 8.06 -20.55
CA GLU A 49 -7.60 9.25 -21.31
C GLU A 49 -8.18 9.24 -22.71
N ASN A 50 -8.10 8.11 -23.41
CA ASN A 50 -8.55 7.92 -24.78
C ASN A 50 -10.06 7.61 -24.92
N ASP A 51 -10.80 7.51 -23.79
CA ASP A 51 -12.22 7.15 -23.78
C ASP A 51 -12.51 5.76 -24.39
N GLU A 52 -11.65 4.81 -24.09
CA GLU A 52 -11.71 3.44 -24.61
C GLU A 52 -12.55 2.51 -23.74
N GLN A 53 -12.86 1.33 -24.31
CA GLN A 53 -13.46 0.23 -23.58
C GLN A 53 -12.41 -0.49 -22.74
N TRP A 54 -12.83 -1.01 -21.59
CA TRP A 54 -11.99 -1.75 -20.66
C TRP A 54 -12.55 -3.16 -20.43
N ALA A 55 -11.69 -4.16 -20.65
CA ALA A 55 -12.07 -5.56 -20.48
C ALA A 55 -11.86 -6.00 -19.03
N LEU A 56 -12.90 -6.53 -18.41
CA LEU A 56 -12.87 -7.20 -17.12
C LEU A 56 -12.57 -8.68 -17.33
N LYS A 57 -11.55 -9.21 -16.65
CA LYS A 57 -10.96 -10.51 -16.91
C LYS A 57 -11.04 -11.42 -15.69
N SER A 58 -11.37 -12.67 -15.90
CA SER A 58 -11.28 -13.71 -14.89
C SER A 58 -9.82 -13.85 -14.38
N PRO A 59 -9.56 -13.79 -13.06
CA PRO A 59 -8.21 -14.00 -12.53
C PRO A 59 -7.73 -15.45 -12.67
N ALA A 60 -8.62 -16.40 -12.94
CA ALA A 60 -8.29 -17.82 -13.05
C ALA A 60 -7.63 -18.17 -14.40
N ASP A 61 -8.15 -17.60 -15.50
CA ASP A 61 -7.78 -18.00 -16.86
C ASP A 61 -7.60 -16.82 -17.84
N GLY A 62 -7.80 -15.58 -17.38
CA GLY A 62 -7.68 -14.37 -18.19
C GLY A 62 -8.81 -14.14 -19.20
N THR A 63 -9.87 -14.96 -19.19
CA THR A 63 -11.01 -14.80 -20.10
C THR A 63 -11.74 -13.49 -19.83
N ILE A 64 -12.14 -12.80 -20.91
CA ILE A 64 -12.93 -11.57 -20.81
C ILE A 64 -14.36 -11.95 -20.44
N GLN A 65 -14.82 -11.48 -19.28
CA GLN A 65 -16.18 -11.71 -18.80
C GLN A 65 -17.12 -10.55 -19.15
N GLN A 66 -16.59 -9.34 -19.18
CA GLN A 66 -17.35 -8.13 -19.48
C GLN A 66 -16.45 -7.07 -20.08
N THR A 67 -17.03 -6.15 -20.82
CA THR A 67 -16.37 -4.95 -21.35
C THR A 67 -17.18 -3.73 -20.95
N ILE A 68 -16.53 -2.74 -20.36
CA ILE A 68 -17.16 -1.51 -19.85
C ILE A 68 -16.39 -0.28 -20.29
N SER A 69 -16.97 0.91 -20.16
CA SER A 69 -16.23 2.17 -20.40
C SER A 69 -15.20 2.41 -19.30
N ALA A 70 -13.93 2.55 -19.68
CA ALA A 70 -12.85 2.88 -18.75
C ALA A 70 -13.12 4.22 -18.02
N ARG A 71 -13.60 5.23 -18.76
CA ARG A 71 -13.90 6.56 -18.20
C ARG A 71 -15.03 6.51 -17.19
N ASN A 72 -16.10 5.75 -17.47
CA ASN A 72 -17.22 5.61 -16.55
C ASN A 72 -16.78 4.89 -15.26
N LEU A 73 -15.96 3.84 -15.36
CA LEU A 73 -15.40 3.16 -14.20
C LEU A 73 -14.52 4.11 -13.37
N TRP A 74 -13.69 4.92 -14.02
CA TRP A 74 -12.87 5.92 -13.34
C TRP A 74 -13.70 6.97 -12.59
N ILE A 75 -14.74 7.50 -13.22
CA ILE A 75 -15.67 8.46 -12.58
C ILE A 75 -16.35 7.81 -11.38
N ARG A 76 -16.81 6.57 -11.52
CA ARG A 76 -17.44 5.82 -10.41
C ARG A 76 -16.49 5.63 -9.23
N LEU A 77 -15.22 5.29 -9.50
CA LEU A 77 -14.18 5.17 -8.49
C LEU A 77 -13.96 6.51 -7.75
N LEU A 78 -13.80 7.61 -8.48
CA LEU A 78 -13.60 8.93 -7.88
C LEU A 78 -14.82 9.38 -7.08
N THR A 79 -16.04 9.11 -7.57
CA THR A 79 -17.28 9.42 -6.86
C THR A 79 -17.34 8.68 -5.52
N ALA A 80 -17.03 7.38 -5.50
CA ALA A 80 -16.98 6.61 -4.27
C ALA A 80 -15.96 7.18 -3.27
N ARG A 81 -14.79 7.61 -3.76
CA ARG A 81 -13.76 8.25 -2.91
C ARG A 81 -14.22 9.59 -2.31
N ILE A 82 -14.90 10.41 -3.08
CA ILE A 82 -15.43 11.70 -2.58
C ILE A 82 -16.50 11.45 -1.50
N GLU A 83 -17.36 10.46 -1.70
CA GLU A 83 -18.44 10.16 -0.78
C GLU A 83 -18.00 9.46 0.51
N THR A 84 -16.98 8.60 0.45
CA THR A 84 -16.62 7.71 1.57
C THR A 84 -15.16 7.83 2.02
N GLY A 85 -14.30 8.49 1.25
CA GLY A 85 -12.85 8.51 1.46
C GLY A 85 -12.13 7.27 0.89
N GLU A 86 -12.85 6.28 0.41
CA GLU A 86 -12.34 4.99 -0.12
C GLU A 86 -13.01 4.63 -1.45
N PRO A 87 -12.43 3.73 -2.26
CA PRO A 87 -11.21 2.93 -2.04
C PRO A 87 -9.91 3.74 -2.15
N TYR A 88 -8.81 3.21 -1.62
CA TYR A 88 -7.47 3.69 -1.95
C TYR A 88 -7.16 3.48 -3.42
N ILE A 89 -6.26 4.28 -3.97
CA ILE A 89 -5.78 4.16 -5.35
C ILE A 89 -4.28 3.90 -5.33
N ILE A 90 -3.85 2.81 -5.99
CA ILE A 90 -2.44 2.48 -6.16
C ILE A 90 -2.14 2.30 -7.65
N TYR A 91 -1.20 3.09 -8.16
CA TYR A 91 -0.66 2.94 -9.51
C TYR A 91 0.38 1.82 -9.52
N ILE A 92 -0.10 0.59 -9.67
CA ILE A 92 0.70 -0.62 -9.43
C ILE A 92 1.88 -0.76 -10.39
N ASP A 93 1.74 -0.31 -11.63
CA ASP A 93 2.83 -0.36 -12.61
C ASP A 93 3.94 0.64 -12.24
N THR A 94 3.58 1.82 -11.75
CA THR A 94 4.54 2.80 -11.23
C THR A 94 5.28 2.26 -10.02
N VAL A 95 4.57 1.64 -9.08
CA VAL A 95 5.18 0.98 -7.91
C VAL A 95 6.21 -0.04 -8.37
N ASN A 96 5.82 -0.99 -9.23
CA ASN A 96 6.71 -2.06 -9.69
C ASN A 96 7.86 -1.57 -10.58
N ARG A 97 7.69 -0.47 -11.29
CA ARG A 97 8.77 0.18 -12.04
C ARG A 97 9.85 0.74 -11.13
N LEU A 98 9.45 1.25 -9.95
CA LEU A 98 10.30 1.95 -9.00
C LEU A 98 10.81 1.09 -7.82
N ILE A 99 10.45 -0.20 -7.74
CA ILE A 99 10.97 -1.07 -6.68
C ILE A 99 12.51 -1.12 -6.72
N PRO A 100 13.15 -1.34 -5.56
CA PRO A 100 14.61 -1.45 -5.45
C PRO A 100 15.19 -2.54 -6.36
N GLN A 101 16.44 -2.34 -6.80
CA GLN A 101 17.09 -3.24 -7.73
C GLN A 101 17.21 -4.68 -7.20
N HIS A 102 17.43 -4.84 -5.90
CA HIS A 102 17.53 -6.19 -5.30
C HIS A 102 16.21 -6.96 -5.37
N HIS A 103 15.05 -6.29 -5.30
CA HIS A 103 13.74 -6.94 -5.52
C HIS A 103 13.60 -7.42 -6.97
N LYS A 104 14.02 -6.58 -7.95
CA LYS A 104 14.02 -6.96 -9.37
C LYS A 104 14.90 -8.16 -9.64
N LEU A 105 16.11 -8.19 -9.07
CA LEU A 105 17.05 -9.30 -9.19
C LEU A 105 16.54 -10.59 -8.53
N ALA A 106 15.70 -10.47 -7.53
CA ALA A 106 15.04 -11.60 -6.87
C ALA A 106 13.71 -12.01 -7.55
N ASN A 107 13.36 -11.38 -8.69
CA ASN A 107 12.10 -11.58 -9.42
C ASN A 107 10.85 -11.35 -8.55
N LEU A 108 10.92 -10.36 -7.69
CA LEU A 108 9.83 -9.98 -6.80
C LEU A 108 8.99 -8.84 -7.39
N THR A 109 7.70 -8.87 -7.12
CA THR A 109 6.74 -7.82 -7.51
C THR A 109 5.84 -7.46 -6.35
N VAL A 110 5.44 -6.19 -6.29
CA VAL A 110 4.41 -5.71 -5.36
C VAL A 110 3.04 -6.02 -5.97
N LYS A 111 2.18 -6.68 -5.20
CA LYS A 111 0.82 -7.07 -5.63
C LYS A 111 -0.27 -6.49 -4.75
N THR A 112 0.11 -5.92 -3.61
CA THR A 112 -0.81 -5.40 -2.60
C THR A 112 -0.09 -4.36 -1.74
N SER A 113 -0.79 -3.79 -0.78
CA SER A 113 -0.22 -2.89 0.22
C SER A 113 -0.78 -3.24 1.61
N ASN A 114 -0.40 -2.48 2.62
CA ASN A 114 -0.91 -2.59 3.98
C ASN A 114 -2.23 -1.83 4.18
N LEU A 115 -2.71 -1.79 5.41
CA LEU A 115 -3.96 -1.14 5.81
C LEU A 115 -4.00 0.36 5.45
N CYS A 116 -2.89 1.07 5.57
CA CYS A 116 -2.80 2.52 5.33
C CYS A 116 -2.27 2.88 3.93
N SER A 117 -1.95 1.88 3.10
CA SER A 117 -1.46 1.97 1.71
C SER A 117 -0.08 2.63 1.49
N GLU A 118 0.71 2.82 2.55
CA GLU A 118 2.06 3.40 2.44
C GLU A 118 3.15 2.35 2.17
N ILE A 119 2.88 1.07 2.38
CA ILE A 119 3.88 0.01 2.26
C ILE A 119 3.77 -0.68 0.91
N THR A 120 4.86 -0.66 0.15
CA THR A 120 4.97 -1.31 -1.16
C THR A 120 6.09 -2.36 -1.14
N LEU A 121 5.93 -3.36 -0.27
CA LEU A 121 6.82 -4.50 -0.18
C LEU A 121 6.31 -5.67 -1.03
N PRO A 122 7.21 -6.47 -1.64
CA PRO A 122 6.83 -7.57 -2.48
C PRO A 122 6.26 -8.74 -1.68
N THR A 123 5.33 -9.46 -2.30
CA THR A 123 4.72 -10.69 -1.78
C THR A 123 4.65 -11.75 -2.88
N GLY A 124 4.41 -12.99 -2.49
CA GLY A 124 4.32 -14.12 -3.39
C GLY A 124 5.65 -14.87 -3.53
N ILE A 125 5.75 -15.73 -4.53
CA ILE A 125 6.88 -16.65 -4.70
C ILE A 125 8.09 -15.91 -5.27
N ASP A 126 9.24 -16.05 -4.60
CA ASP A 126 10.52 -15.51 -5.05
C ASP A 126 11.25 -16.46 -6.02
N LYS A 127 12.43 -16.04 -6.50
CA LYS A 127 13.27 -16.84 -7.43
C LYS A 127 13.71 -18.20 -6.87
N ASP A 128 13.70 -18.34 -5.54
CA ASP A 128 14.10 -19.58 -4.85
C ASP A 128 12.89 -20.50 -4.60
N GLY A 129 11.70 -20.15 -5.13
CA GLY A 129 10.45 -20.89 -4.99
C GLY A 129 9.81 -20.78 -3.59
N ARG A 130 10.16 -19.77 -2.80
CA ARG A 130 9.67 -19.57 -1.45
C ARG A 130 8.67 -18.43 -1.39
N ASP A 131 7.62 -18.62 -0.61
CA ASP A 131 6.62 -17.57 -0.38
C ASP A 131 7.18 -16.43 0.47
N ARG A 132 6.80 -15.22 0.08
CA ARG A 132 7.08 -13.96 0.78
C ARG A 132 5.80 -13.37 1.34
N THR A 133 5.82 -13.08 2.63
CA THR A 133 4.78 -12.30 3.32
C THR A 133 5.46 -11.07 3.91
N ALA A 134 5.11 -9.89 3.43
CA ALA A 134 5.75 -8.65 3.84
C ALA A 134 5.53 -8.37 5.33
N VAL A 135 6.61 -7.95 6.00
CA VAL A 135 6.59 -7.50 7.39
C VAL A 135 7.10 -6.07 7.43
N CYS A 136 6.42 -5.23 8.19
CA CYS A 136 6.73 -3.83 8.31
C CYS A 136 6.93 -3.43 9.77
N CYS A 137 8.10 -2.84 10.08
CA CYS A 137 8.39 -2.22 11.37
C CYS A 137 8.52 -0.71 11.18
N LEU A 138 7.68 0.05 11.86
CA LEU A 138 7.57 1.49 11.71
C LEU A 138 7.84 2.22 13.01
N SER A 139 8.43 3.41 12.90
CA SER A 139 8.51 4.41 13.97
C SER A 139 8.44 5.82 13.36
N SER A 140 8.27 6.82 14.23
CA SER A 140 8.26 8.22 13.80
C SER A 140 8.95 9.09 14.85
N LEU A 141 9.83 9.98 14.41
CA LEU A 141 10.44 11.00 15.26
C LEU A 141 9.48 12.18 15.43
N ASN A 142 9.33 12.66 16.66
CA ASN A 142 8.50 13.83 16.93
C ASN A 142 9.29 15.11 16.69
N LEU A 143 9.04 15.77 15.56
CA LEU A 143 9.70 17.05 15.20
C LEU A 143 9.27 18.22 16.07
N GLU A 144 8.12 18.16 16.76
CA GLU A 144 7.80 19.18 17.76
C GLU A 144 8.88 19.27 18.85
N LYS A 145 9.55 18.15 19.12
CA LYS A 145 10.63 17.99 20.08
C LYS A 145 12.02 18.04 19.43
N TYR A 146 12.12 18.51 18.19
CA TYR A 146 13.39 18.52 17.43
C TYR A 146 14.53 19.16 18.20
N ASP A 147 14.28 20.29 18.87
CA ASP A 147 15.29 21.02 19.65
C ASP A 147 15.86 20.22 20.84
N GLU A 148 15.13 19.20 21.32
CA GLU A 148 15.56 18.36 22.45
C GLU A 148 16.53 17.25 22.01
N TRP A 149 16.54 16.87 20.73
CA TRP A 149 17.33 15.74 20.23
C TRP A 149 18.20 16.03 19.00
N LYS A 150 18.06 17.21 18.36
CA LYS A 150 18.78 17.56 17.12
C LYS A 150 20.31 17.49 17.24
N ASP A 151 20.85 17.75 18.43
CA ASP A 151 22.29 17.77 18.69
C ASP A 151 22.85 16.41 19.11
N ASP A 152 22.00 15.38 19.22
CA ASP A 152 22.44 14.00 19.45
C ASP A 152 22.77 13.32 18.11
N PRO A 153 24.06 13.10 17.80
CA PRO A 153 24.50 12.52 16.53
C PRO A 153 24.08 11.05 16.36
N ASN A 154 23.68 10.38 17.43
CA ASN A 154 23.34 8.96 17.43
C ASN A 154 21.83 8.73 17.31
N MET A 155 21.01 9.72 17.62
CA MET A 155 19.55 9.58 17.76
C MET A 155 18.90 8.83 16.59
N ILE A 156 19.14 9.25 15.35
CA ILE A 156 18.55 8.60 14.17
C ILE A 156 19.12 7.18 13.99
N GLY A 157 20.43 7.02 14.17
CA GLY A 157 21.09 5.71 14.05
C GLY A 157 20.60 4.70 15.09
N ASP A 158 20.36 5.15 16.31
CA ASP A 158 19.89 4.30 17.39
C ASP A 158 18.43 3.89 17.19
N VAL A 159 17.57 4.79 16.71
CA VAL A 159 16.18 4.45 16.35
C VAL A 159 16.15 3.47 15.19
N MET A 160 16.98 3.64 14.17
CA MET A 160 17.08 2.68 13.06
C MET A 160 17.56 1.31 13.55
N ARG A 161 18.55 1.26 14.42
CA ARG A 161 19.04 0.01 15.04
C ARG A 161 17.98 -0.63 15.93
N PHE A 162 17.22 0.17 16.65
CA PHE A 162 16.08 -0.32 17.43
C PHE A 162 15.05 -1.01 16.55
N LEU A 163 14.65 -0.41 15.42
CA LEU A 163 13.72 -1.02 14.46
C LEU A 163 14.25 -2.33 13.87
N ASP A 164 15.53 -2.39 13.51
CA ASP A 164 16.17 -3.60 13.03
C ASP A 164 16.21 -4.70 14.12
N ASN A 165 16.42 -4.32 15.37
CA ASN A 165 16.35 -5.26 16.50
C ASN A 165 14.93 -5.79 16.74
N VAL A 166 13.88 -4.99 16.50
CA VAL A 166 12.48 -5.44 16.55
C VAL A 166 12.22 -6.51 15.49
N LEU A 167 12.75 -6.35 14.27
CA LEU A 167 12.70 -7.41 13.24
C LEU A 167 13.43 -8.67 13.69
N SER A 168 14.61 -8.53 14.29
CA SER A 168 15.37 -9.67 14.82
C SER A 168 14.61 -10.42 15.91
N ASP A 169 13.97 -9.69 16.81
CA ASP A 169 13.13 -10.27 17.87
C ASP A 169 11.93 -11.04 17.28
N PHE A 170 11.26 -10.45 16.28
CA PHE A 170 10.19 -11.13 15.53
C PHE A 170 10.69 -12.41 14.84
N ILE A 171 11.80 -12.36 14.10
CA ILE A 171 12.37 -13.53 13.43
C ILE A 171 12.66 -14.67 14.41
N ASN A 172 13.19 -14.33 15.59
CA ASN A 172 13.56 -15.32 16.60
C ASN A 172 12.37 -15.91 17.37
N LYS A 173 11.33 -15.11 17.62
CA LYS A 173 10.22 -15.48 18.53
C LYS A 173 8.92 -15.85 17.83
N ALA A 174 8.71 -15.43 16.57
CA ALA A 174 7.46 -15.71 15.88
C ALA A 174 7.24 -17.23 15.73
N PRO A 175 6.00 -17.71 15.93
CA PRO A 175 5.65 -19.12 15.76
C PRO A 175 5.86 -19.60 14.32
N ASP A 176 5.94 -20.93 14.12
CA ASP A 176 6.18 -21.54 12.81
C ASP A 176 5.09 -21.27 11.78
N GLN A 177 3.87 -20.93 12.22
CA GLN A 177 2.79 -20.51 11.33
C GLN A 177 3.16 -19.24 10.52
N PHE A 178 4.11 -18.45 11.02
CA PHE A 178 4.61 -17.23 10.36
C PHE A 178 5.92 -17.45 9.59
N LYS A 179 6.23 -18.68 9.19
CA LYS A 179 7.51 -19.04 8.52
C LYS A 179 7.81 -18.15 7.29
N ASP A 180 6.79 -17.83 6.50
CA ASP A 180 6.95 -17.02 5.28
C ASP A 180 7.18 -15.54 5.62
N ALA A 181 6.55 -15.04 6.68
CA ALA A 181 6.81 -13.71 7.22
C ALA A 181 8.20 -13.61 7.86
N LYS A 182 8.62 -14.62 8.63
CA LYS A 182 9.98 -14.71 9.18
C LYS A 182 11.03 -14.68 8.07
N TYR A 183 10.83 -15.50 7.05
CA TYR A 183 11.72 -15.57 5.90
C TYR A 183 11.79 -14.22 5.16
N SER A 184 10.65 -13.57 4.94
CA SER A 184 10.61 -12.23 4.33
C SER A 184 11.34 -11.20 5.17
N ALA A 185 11.08 -11.15 6.48
CA ALA A 185 11.74 -10.23 7.40
C ALA A 185 13.27 -10.42 7.43
N GLU A 186 13.74 -11.68 7.41
CA GLU A 186 15.15 -12.01 7.37
C GLU A 186 15.83 -11.52 6.08
N ARG A 187 15.16 -11.70 4.92
CA ARG A 187 15.69 -11.34 3.62
C ARG A 187 15.59 -9.85 3.29
N GLU A 188 14.52 -9.21 3.73
CA GLU A 188 14.23 -7.81 3.40
C GLU A 188 14.86 -6.84 4.41
N ARG A 189 14.79 -7.14 5.69
CA ARG A 189 15.17 -6.21 6.77
C ARG A 189 14.53 -4.84 6.60
N SER A 190 13.30 -4.78 6.08
CA SER A 190 12.63 -3.52 5.78
C SER A 190 12.13 -2.84 7.03
N VAL A 191 12.53 -1.59 7.24
CA VAL A 191 12.08 -0.72 8.34
C VAL A 191 11.65 0.62 7.78
N GLY A 192 10.73 1.29 8.46
CA GLY A 192 10.26 2.62 8.12
C GLY A 192 10.44 3.58 9.28
N LEU A 193 11.25 4.62 9.10
CA LEU A 193 11.39 5.71 10.04
C LEU A 193 10.86 7.00 9.42
N GLY A 194 9.74 7.47 9.91
CA GLY A 194 9.09 8.70 9.49
C GLY A 194 9.26 9.83 10.49
N VAL A 195 8.50 10.90 10.27
CA VAL A 195 8.42 12.05 11.16
C VAL A 195 6.96 12.42 11.43
N MET A 196 6.71 12.95 12.60
CA MET A 196 5.43 13.55 13.00
C MET A 196 5.67 14.89 13.67
N GLY A 197 4.63 15.68 13.88
CA GLY A 197 4.76 16.99 14.55
C GLY A 197 5.43 18.07 13.71
N PHE A 198 5.60 17.88 12.39
CA PHE A 198 6.22 18.87 11.51
C PHE A 198 5.46 20.19 11.50
N HIS A 199 4.13 20.12 11.36
CA HIS A 199 3.31 21.34 11.42
C HIS A 199 3.46 22.06 12.77
N SER A 200 3.43 21.32 13.89
CA SER A 200 3.63 21.89 15.23
C SER A 200 4.99 22.58 15.37
N TYR A 201 6.04 21.97 14.82
CA TYR A 201 7.37 22.57 14.77
C TYR A 201 7.39 23.89 14.00
N LEU A 202 6.77 23.91 12.81
CA LEU A 202 6.67 25.12 11.99
C LEU A 202 5.91 26.24 12.73
N GLN A 203 4.77 25.91 13.33
CA GLN A 203 3.96 26.88 14.08
C GLN A 203 4.73 27.46 15.29
N LYS A 204 5.38 26.57 16.06
CA LYS A 204 6.21 26.98 17.21
C LYS A 204 7.32 27.95 16.80
N ASN A 205 7.94 27.73 15.66
CA ASN A 205 9.05 28.55 15.15
C ASN A 205 8.60 29.68 14.21
N ARG A 206 7.28 29.84 13.97
CA ARG A 206 6.71 30.83 13.06
C ARG A 206 7.28 30.74 11.64
N ILE A 207 7.48 29.52 11.16
CA ILE A 207 8.00 29.23 9.82
C ILE A 207 6.80 28.92 8.90
N PRO A 208 6.58 29.67 7.82
CA PRO A 208 5.59 29.32 6.82
C PRO A 208 5.91 27.99 6.15
N LEU A 209 4.88 27.19 5.79
CA LEU A 209 5.08 25.89 5.14
C LEU A 209 5.84 26.03 3.81
N GLU A 210 5.62 27.13 3.09
CA GLU A 210 6.24 27.44 1.80
C GLU A 210 7.49 28.31 1.93
N SER A 211 8.09 28.39 3.13
CA SER A 211 9.33 29.15 3.29
C SER A 211 10.50 28.41 2.65
N VAL A 212 11.36 29.18 2.00
CA VAL A 212 12.63 28.71 1.41
C VAL A 212 13.76 28.89 2.40
#